data_95aa0d8c5ea2db3ae079db8c3321980c
#
_entry.id   95aa0d8c5ea2db3ae079db8c3321980c
#
_cell.length_a   1.000
_cell.length_b   1.000
_cell.length_c   1.000
_cell.angle_alpha   90.00
_cell.angle_beta   90.00
_cell.angle_gamma   90.00
#
_symmetry.space_group_name_H-M   'P 1'
#
loop_
_entity.id
_entity.type
_entity.pdbx_description
1 polymer ?
#
loop_
_entity_poly.entity_id
_entity_poly.type
_entity_poly.pdbx_seq_one_letter_code
_entity_poly.pdbx_strand_id
1 'polypeptide(L)'
;MTGWTDHLTVTPIILPLMASALMLAFDERRRVLKRVLSLATAALLIANAAALLWFAGDGGGPLVYLLGNWAAPFGIVLVADRLSAMMLLLTSVVGFTALFYAVARWDRSGPRFHALFLLLLMGVNGAFLTGDIFNLFVFFEVLLAASYGLILHGSGKEKVAFRYLTERGR
;
A
#
# COMPACT_ATOMS: atom_id res chain seq x y z
N MET A 1 -11.12 -23.75 -10.72
CA MET A 1 -9.92 -23.35 -11.49
C MET A 1 -9.84 -21.82 -11.36
N THR A 2 -8.84 -21.32 -10.67
CA THR A 2 -8.62 -19.88 -10.52
C THR A 2 -8.24 -19.30 -11.87
N GLY A 3 -9.09 -18.43 -12.39
CA GLY A 3 -8.82 -17.71 -13.63
C GLY A 3 -7.78 -16.60 -13.40
N TRP A 4 -7.15 -16.10 -14.47
CA TRP A 4 -6.22 -14.96 -14.37
C TRP A 4 -6.86 -13.72 -13.75
N THR A 5 -8.18 -13.56 -13.90
CA THR A 5 -8.98 -12.48 -13.32
C THR A 5 -9.03 -12.53 -11.80
N ASP A 6 -8.97 -13.72 -11.19
CA ASP A 6 -9.02 -13.87 -9.74
C ASP A 6 -7.75 -13.29 -9.09
N HIS A 7 -6.59 -13.40 -9.76
CA HIS A 7 -5.34 -12.85 -9.27
C HIS A 7 -5.31 -11.31 -9.27
N LEU A 8 -6.16 -10.65 -10.07
CA LEU A 8 -6.28 -9.19 -10.04
C LEU A 8 -6.79 -8.70 -8.69
N THR A 9 -7.59 -9.50 -7.98
CA THR A 9 -8.15 -9.13 -6.66
C THR A 9 -7.07 -9.06 -5.57
N VAL A 10 -6.03 -9.88 -5.63
CA VAL A 10 -4.95 -9.88 -4.64
C VAL A 10 -3.83 -8.89 -4.99
N THR A 11 -3.72 -8.51 -6.26
CA THR A 11 -2.66 -7.61 -6.77
C THR A 11 -2.57 -6.27 -6.02
N PRO A 12 -3.68 -5.57 -5.64
CA PRO A 12 -3.61 -4.30 -4.91
C PRO A 12 -2.97 -4.40 -3.53
N ILE A 13 -2.84 -5.60 -2.99
CA ILE A 13 -2.18 -5.88 -1.71
C ILE A 13 -0.73 -6.29 -1.95
N ILE A 14 -0.50 -7.28 -2.82
CA ILE A 14 0.83 -7.86 -3.04
C ILE A 14 1.77 -6.87 -3.72
N LEU A 15 1.29 -6.11 -4.71
CA LEU A 15 2.13 -5.20 -5.49
C LEU A 15 2.81 -4.13 -4.63
N PRO A 16 2.09 -3.34 -3.79
CA PRO A 16 2.73 -2.35 -2.93
C PRO A 16 3.54 -2.97 -1.80
N LEU A 17 3.16 -4.17 -1.31
CA LEU A 17 3.94 -4.91 -0.32
C LEU A 17 5.31 -5.29 -0.87
N MET A 18 5.35 -5.93 -2.04
CA MET A 18 6.60 -6.35 -2.68
C MET A 18 7.49 -5.16 -3.05
N ALA A 19 6.89 -4.10 -3.60
CA ALA A 19 7.62 -2.88 -3.92
C ALA A 19 8.20 -2.22 -2.66
N SER A 20 7.45 -2.18 -1.57
CA SER A 20 7.91 -1.67 -0.26
C SER A 20 9.08 -2.51 0.28
N ALA A 21 8.95 -3.84 0.27
CA ALA A 21 10.00 -4.76 0.73
C ALA A 21 11.28 -4.60 -0.10
N LEU A 22 11.16 -4.51 -1.43
CA LEU A 22 12.30 -4.26 -2.31
C LEU A 22 12.97 -2.91 -2.00
N MET A 23 12.20 -1.86 -1.73
CA MET A 23 12.77 -0.55 -1.38
C MET A 23 13.52 -0.56 -0.05
N LEU A 24 13.09 -1.38 0.91
CA LEU A 24 13.79 -1.54 2.18
C LEU A 24 15.10 -2.34 2.02
N ALA A 25 15.14 -3.27 1.07
CA ALA A 25 16.34 -4.05 0.76
C ALA A 25 17.41 -3.25 -0.01
N PHE A 26 17.00 -2.20 -0.74
CA PHE A 26 17.95 -1.36 -1.47
C PHE A 26 18.59 -0.29 -0.59
N ASP A 27 19.88 -0.01 -0.87
CA ASP A 27 20.66 1.05 -0.21
C ASP A 27 19.92 2.41 -0.25
N GLU A 28 20.05 3.16 0.83
CA GLU A 28 19.43 4.48 1.01
C GLU A 28 19.85 5.51 -0.04
N ARG A 29 21.00 5.31 -0.67
CA ARG A 29 21.56 6.20 -1.70
C ARG A 29 20.79 6.19 -3.02
N ARG A 30 19.99 5.13 -3.31
CA ARG A 30 19.27 4.96 -4.57
C ARG A 30 17.91 5.66 -4.59
N ARG A 31 17.88 6.96 -4.28
CA ARG A 31 16.63 7.73 -4.17
C ARG A 31 15.83 7.77 -5.47
N VAL A 32 16.49 7.93 -6.62
CA VAL A 32 15.83 7.99 -7.94
C VAL A 32 15.10 6.68 -8.22
N LEU A 33 15.74 5.53 -7.95
CA LEU A 33 15.13 4.23 -8.13
C LEU A 33 13.88 4.07 -7.25
N LYS A 34 13.94 4.50 -5.99
CA LYS A 34 12.81 4.45 -5.05
C LYS A 34 11.63 5.32 -5.52
N ARG A 35 11.90 6.52 -6.06
CA ARG A 35 10.88 7.40 -6.67
C ARG A 35 10.20 6.73 -7.86
N VAL A 36 11.00 6.26 -8.82
CA VAL A 36 10.47 5.63 -10.03
C VAL A 36 9.66 4.38 -9.67
N LEU A 37 10.18 3.53 -8.78
CA LEU A 37 9.49 2.32 -8.36
C LEU A 37 8.16 2.63 -7.65
N SER A 38 8.14 3.62 -6.75
CA SER A 38 6.91 4.00 -6.04
C SER A 38 5.85 4.60 -6.97
N LEU A 39 6.24 5.49 -7.89
CA LEU A 39 5.32 6.06 -8.88
C LEU A 39 4.81 5.01 -9.86
N ALA A 40 5.68 4.11 -10.33
CA ALA A 40 5.29 3.00 -11.20
C ALA A 40 4.30 2.07 -10.49
N THR A 41 4.56 1.72 -9.22
CA THR A 41 3.65 0.91 -8.41
C THR A 41 2.28 1.59 -8.25
N ALA A 42 2.26 2.89 -7.94
CA ALA A 42 1.00 3.63 -7.79
C ALA A 42 0.24 3.74 -9.13
N ALA A 43 0.92 3.91 -10.26
CA ALA A 43 0.31 3.90 -11.58
C ALA A 43 -0.28 2.52 -11.94
N LEU A 44 0.44 1.44 -11.61
CA LEU A 44 -0.05 0.07 -11.79
C LEU A 44 -1.27 -0.23 -10.90
N LEU A 45 -1.33 0.33 -9.70
CA LEU A 45 -2.52 0.21 -8.84
C LEU A 45 -3.75 0.87 -9.47
N ILE A 46 -3.60 2.04 -10.14
CA ILE A 46 -4.69 2.68 -10.87
C ILE A 46 -5.17 1.78 -12.01
N ALA A 47 -4.26 1.23 -12.81
CA ALA A 47 -4.60 0.34 -13.91
C ALA A 47 -5.31 -0.94 -13.41
N ASN A 48 -4.82 -1.53 -12.32
CA ASN A 48 -5.44 -2.70 -11.69
C ASN A 48 -6.84 -2.39 -11.15
N ALA A 49 -7.01 -1.27 -10.43
CA ALA A 49 -8.32 -0.87 -9.89
C ALA A 49 -9.34 -0.57 -11.00
N ALA A 50 -8.90 0.05 -12.10
CA ALA A 50 -9.74 0.27 -13.27
C ALA A 50 -10.17 -1.07 -13.94
N ALA A 51 -9.24 -2.03 -14.03
CA ALA A 51 -9.55 -3.37 -14.52
C ALA A 51 -10.56 -4.10 -13.62
N LEU A 52 -10.36 -4.07 -12.29
CA LEU A 52 -11.31 -4.64 -11.33
C LEU A 52 -12.69 -4.01 -11.45
N LEU A 53 -12.74 -2.68 -11.60
CA LEU A 53 -14.03 -1.97 -11.78
C LEU A 53 -14.73 -2.39 -13.07
N TRP A 54 -13.97 -2.59 -14.14
CA TRP A 54 -14.50 -3.08 -15.41
C TRP A 54 -15.12 -4.48 -15.25
N PHE A 55 -14.36 -5.43 -14.70
CA PHE A 55 -14.83 -6.81 -14.50
C PHE A 55 -16.00 -6.91 -13.49
N ALA A 56 -15.99 -6.10 -12.42
CA ALA A 56 -17.11 -6.05 -11.48
C ALA A 56 -18.36 -5.38 -12.07
N GLY A 57 -18.25 -4.67 -13.20
CA GLY A 57 -19.36 -4.00 -13.89
C GLY A 57 -20.17 -4.92 -14.82
N ASP A 58 -19.59 -6.00 -15.31
CA ASP A 58 -20.17 -6.85 -16.38
C ASP A 58 -21.27 -7.84 -15.92
N GLY A 59 -21.85 -7.64 -14.73
CA GLY A 59 -22.99 -8.45 -14.26
C GLY A 59 -22.63 -9.84 -13.72
N GLY A 60 -21.34 -10.18 -13.61
CA GLY A 60 -20.85 -11.48 -13.13
C GLY A 60 -20.86 -11.68 -11.60
N GLY A 61 -21.31 -10.68 -10.84
CA GLY A 61 -21.26 -10.73 -9.37
C GLY A 61 -19.88 -10.36 -8.79
N PRO A 62 -19.71 -10.40 -7.46
CA PRO A 62 -18.47 -10.07 -6.80
C PRO A 62 -17.38 -11.09 -7.10
N LEU A 63 -16.16 -10.62 -7.38
CA LEU A 63 -14.99 -11.47 -7.53
C LEU A 63 -14.51 -11.90 -6.13
N VAL A 64 -14.58 -13.20 -5.85
CA VAL A 64 -14.16 -13.77 -4.56
C VAL A 64 -12.83 -14.50 -4.74
N TYR A 65 -11.83 -14.10 -3.98
CA TYR A 65 -10.51 -14.72 -3.96
C TYR A 65 -10.24 -15.37 -2.62
N LEU A 66 -10.09 -16.70 -2.61
CA LEU A 66 -9.72 -17.47 -1.42
C LEU A 66 -8.21 -17.67 -1.41
N LEU A 67 -7.52 -17.10 -0.45
CA LEU A 67 -6.07 -17.23 -0.33
C LEU A 67 -5.71 -18.67 0.01
N GLY A 68 -4.89 -19.31 -0.84
CA GLY A 68 -4.50 -20.70 -0.67
C GLY A 68 -5.63 -21.72 -0.86
N ASN A 69 -6.79 -21.31 -1.41
CA ASN A 69 -7.98 -22.14 -1.59
C ASN A 69 -8.54 -22.74 -0.28
N TRP A 70 -8.30 -22.05 0.84
CA TRP A 70 -8.85 -22.44 2.15
C TRP A 70 -10.24 -21.82 2.32
N ALA A 71 -11.19 -22.67 2.73
CA ALA A 71 -12.56 -22.23 2.98
C ALA A 71 -12.65 -21.36 4.24
N ALA A 72 -13.58 -20.41 4.25
CA ALA A 72 -13.93 -19.69 5.48
C ALA A 72 -14.40 -20.67 6.57
N PRO A 73 -14.07 -20.47 7.84
CA PRO A 73 -13.46 -19.28 8.46
C PRO A 73 -11.92 -19.34 8.59
N PHE A 74 -11.26 -20.36 8.04
CA PHE A 74 -9.81 -20.58 8.24
C PHE A 74 -8.92 -19.88 7.21
N GLY A 75 -9.47 -19.45 6.08
CA GLY A 75 -8.75 -18.78 5.00
C GLY A 75 -9.05 -17.28 4.92
N ILE A 76 -8.06 -16.52 4.42
CA ILE A 76 -8.26 -15.11 4.07
C ILE A 76 -9.14 -15.03 2.82
N VAL A 77 -10.27 -14.35 2.96
CA VAL A 77 -11.21 -14.11 1.86
C VAL A 77 -11.12 -12.67 1.41
N LEU A 78 -10.81 -12.46 0.14
CA LEU A 78 -10.87 -11.14 -0.49
C LEU A 78 -12.09 -11.09 -1.41
N VAL A 79 -12.81 -9.99 -1.36
CA VAL A 79 -14.03 -9.77 -2.15
C VAL A 79 -13.88 -8.43 -2.88
N ALA A 80 -13.87 -8.47 -4.20
CA ALA A 80 -13.92 -7.28 -5.01
C ALA A 80 -15.31 -7.15 -5.62
N ASP A 81 -16.13 -6.32 -5.01
CA ASP A 81 -17.39 -5.86 -5.54
C ASP A 81 -17.22 -4.50 -6.24
N ARG A 82 -18.29 -3.99 -6.82
CA ARG A 82 -18.25 -2.70 -7.53
C ARG A 82 -17.86 -1.54 -6.60
N LEU A 83 -18.32 -1.57 -5.34
CA LEU A 83 -18.01 -0.54 -4.36
C LEU A 83 -16.53 -0.60 -3.97
N SER A 84 -16.01 -1.78 -3.63
CA SER A 84 -14.59 -1.99 -3.32
C SER A 84 -13.69 -1.55 -4.48
N ALA A 85 -14.04 -1.91 -5.72
CA ALA A 85 -13.27 -1.50 -6.90
C ALA A 85 -13.26 0.03 -7.11
N MET A 86 -14.39 0.72 -6.85
CA MET A 86 -14.44 2.19 -6.89
C MET A 86 -13.58 2.81 -5.78
N MET A 87 -13.60 2.26 -4.57
CA MET A 87 -12.77 2.71 -3.46
C MET A 87 -11.28 2.50 -3.74
N LEU A 88 -10.91 1.37 -4.33
CA LEU A 88 -9.54 1.11 -4.79
C LEU A 88 -9.08 2.11 -5.84
N LEU A 89 -9.93 2.42 -6.81
CA LEU A 89 -9.61 3.40 -7.86
C LEU A 89 -9.41 4.78 -7.25
N LEU A 90 -10.33 5.22 -6.39
CA LEU A 90 -10.22 6.50 -5.68
C LEU A 90 -8.93 6.58 -4.87
N THR A 91 -8.65 5.56 -4.05
CA THR A 91 -7.43 5.49 -3.22
C THR A 91 -6.17 5.51 -4.06
N SER A 92 -6.16 4.78 -5.18
CA SER A 92 -5.00 4.73 -6.08
C SER A 92 -4.74 6.07 -6.75
N VAL A 93 -5.78 6.79 -7.20
CA VAL A 93 -5.65 8.12 -7.80
C VAL A 93 -5.17 9.14 -6.76
N VAL A 94 -5.78 9.16 -5.58
CA VAL A 94 -5.37 10.05 -4.47
C VAL A 94 -3.95 9.72 -4.03
N GLY A 95 -3.62 8.44 -3.87
CA GLY A 95 -2.28 7.98 -3.51
C GLY A 95 -1.22 8.37 -4.53
N PHE A 96 -1.52 8.21 -5.83
CA PHE A 96 -0.61 8.61 -6.90
C PHE A 96 -0.37 10.13 -6.90
N THR A 97 -1.42 10.95 -6.78
CA THR A 97 -1.30 12.41 -6.77
C THR A 97 -0.56 12.90 -5.52
N ALA A 98 -0.83 12.32 -4.36
CA ALA A 98 -0.12 12.62 -3.11
C ALA A 98 1.36 12.26 -3.22
N LEU A 99 1.68 11.09 -3.78
CA LEU A 99 3.05 10.65 -4.00
C LEU A 99 3.78 11.54 -5.01
N PHE A 100 3.12 11.91 -6.10
CA PHE A 100 3.67 12.83 -7.10
C PHE A 100 4.02 14.20 -6.49
N TYR A 101 3.13 14.74 -5.66
CA TYR A 101 3.39 15.97 -4.92
C TYR A 101 4.54 15.82 -3.92
N ALA A 102 4.58 14.70 -3.20
CA ALA A 102 5.63 14.41 -2.22
C ALA A 102 7.01 14.29 -2.87
N VAL A 103 7.12 13.68 -4.04
CA VAL A 103 8.38 13.60 -4.81
C VAL A 103 8.91 14.98 -5.15
N ALA A 104 8.04 15.94 -5.47
CA ALA A 104 8.44 17.31 -5.81
C ALA A 104 8.98 18.10 -4.60
N ARG A 105 8.48 17.82 -3.39
CA ARG A 105 8.73 18.71 -2.23
C ARG A 105 9.28 18.01 -0.97
N TRP A 106 8.86 16.79 -0.67
CA TRP A 106 9.08 16.13 0.63
C TRP A 106 10.02 14.92 0.60
N ASP A 107 10.38 14.42 -0.56
CA ASP A 107 11.22 13.24 -0.75
C ASP A 107 12.63 13.38 -0.13
N ARG A 108 13.06 14.62 0.13
CA ARG A 108 14.34 14.91 0.82
C ARG A 108 14.30 14.61 2.32
N SER A 109 13.12 14.37 2.89
CA SER A 109 12.91 14.25 4.34
C SER A 109 13.36 12.91 4.92
N GLY A 110 13.59 11.87 4.09
CA GLY A 110 14.15 10.61 4.59
C GLY A 110 14.06 9.44 3.61
N PRO A 111 14.89 8.41 3.81
CA PRO A 111 15.06 7.30 2.86
C PRO A 111 13.91 6.28 2.86
N ARG A 112 13.08 6.24 3.90
CA ARG A 112 12.02 5.23 4.09
C ARG A 112 10.63 5.71 3.72
N PHE A 113 10.47 7.00 3.33
CA PHE A 113 9.17 7.60 3.00
C PHE A 113 8.38 6.77 1.98
N HIS A 114 9.00 6.43 0.85
CA HIS A 114 8.34 5.70 -0.23
C HIS A 114 7.86 4.29 0.19
N ALA A 115 8.67 3.58 0.98
CA ALA A 115 8.30 2.25 1.47
C ALA A 115 7.11 2.32 2.44
N LEU A 116 7.14 3.24 3.41
CA LEU A 116 6.05 3.45 4.36
C LEU A 116 4.76 3.89 3.67
N PHE A 117 4.87 4.75 2.64
CA PHE A 117 3.72 5.19 1.87
C PHE A 117 3.06 4.05 1.10
N LEU A 118 3.84 3.16 0.49
CA LEU A 118 3.30 1.97 -0.18
C LEU A 118 2.70 0.96 0.81
N LEU A 119 3.26 0.80 2.01
CA LEU A 119 2.65 -0.01 3.07
C LEU A 119 1.31 0.58 3.53
N LEU A 120 1.21 1.91 3.61
CA LEU A 120 -0.06 2.58 3.91
C LEU A 120 -1.11 2.29 2.83
N LEU A 121 -0.76 2.42 1.54
CA LEU A 121 -1.65 2.07 0.44
C LEU A 121 -2.05 0.59 0.47
N MET A 122 -1.13 -0.31 0.80
CA MET A 122 -1.42 -1.74 0.96
C MET A 122 -2.46 -1.98 2.05
N GLY A 123 -2.32 -1.35 3.21
CA GLY A 123 -3.27 -1.47 4.31
C GLY A 123 -4.67 -0.96 3.94
N VAL A 124 -4.76 0.20 3.28
CA VAL A 124 -6.05 0.76 2.79
C VAL A 124 -6.69 -0.16 1.76
N ASN A 125 -5.93 -0.62 0.77
CA ASN A 125 -6.45 -1.49 -0.28
C ASN A 125 -6.92 -2.84 0.29
N GLY A 126 -6.16 -3.40 1.24
CA GLY A 126 -6.55 -4.63 1.93
C GLY A 126 -7.84 -4.47 2.74
N ALA A 127 -8.02 -3.33 3.42
CA ALA A 127 -9.24 -3.03 4.17
C ALA A 127 -10.48 -2.95 3.26
N PHE A 128 -10.35 -2.43 2.03
CA PHE A 128 -11.47 -2.38 1.08
C PHE A 128 -11.79 -3.72 0.41
N LEU A 129 -10.81 -4.62 0.33
CA LEU A 129 -10.98 -5.91 -0.33
C LEU A 129 -11.32 -7.04 0.62
N THR A 130 -11.12 -6.87 1.93
CA THR A 130 -11.32 -7.97 2.86
C THR A 130 -12.80 -8.33 3.02
N GLY A 131 -13.11 -9.62 2.96
CA GLY A 131 -14.43 -10.17 3.28
C GLY A 131 -14.56 -10.69 4.71
N ASP A 132 -13.56 -10.47 5.56
CA ASP A 132 -13.48 -10.98 6.92
C ASP A 132 -13.04 -9.90 7.91
N ILE A 133 -13.75 -9.84 9.05
CA ILE A 133 -13.51 -8.83 10.11
C ILE A 133 -12.13 -8.99 10.75
N PHE A 134 -11.64 -10.22 10.91
CA PHE A 134 -10.31 -10.45 11.48
C PHE A 134 -9.21 -9.89 10.57
N ASN A 135 -9.31 -10.12 9.27
CA ASN A 135 -8.40 -9.55 8.30
C ASN A 135 -8.51 -8.03 8.20
N LEU A 136 -9.72 -7.50 8.35
CA LEU A 136 -9.93 -6.05 8.41
C LEU A 136 -9.12 -5.44 9.55
N PHE A 137 -9.15 -6.06 10.72
CA PHE A 137 -8.34 -5.63 11.87
C PHE A 137 -6.84 -5.65 11.54
N VAL A 138 -6.34 -6.73 10.92
CA VAL A 138 -4.92 -6.83 10.53
C VAL A 138 -4.51 -5.74 9.55
N PHE A 139 -5.35 -5.44 8.54
CA PHE A 139 -5.06 -4.36 7.59
C PHE A 139 -5.09 -2.97 8.25
N PHE A 140 -5.98 -2.74 9.22
CA PHE A 140 -5.96 -1.51 10.01
C PHE A 140 -4.70 -1.37 10.85
N GLU A 141 -4.19 -2.45 11.46
CA GLU A 141 -2.93 -2.43 12.21
C GLU A 141 -1.74 -2.04 11.30
N VAL A 142 -1.67 -2.61 10.10
CA VAL A 142 -0.64 -2.26 9.12
C VAL A 142 -0.76 -0.78 8.70
N LEU A 143 -1.98 -0.31 8.44
CA LEU A 143 -2.26 1.08 8.07
C LEU A 143 -1.84 2.04 9.19
N LEU A 144 -2.18 1.73 10.44
CA LEU A 144 -1.79 2.52 11.60
C LEU A 144 -0.27 2.55 11.77
N ALA A 145 0.39 1.39 11.72
CA ALA A 145 1.84 1.30 11.83
C ALA A 145 2.55 2.12 10.74
N ALA A 146 2.10 2.01 9.48
CA ALA A 146 2.65 2.77 8.36
C ALA A 146 2.42 4.27 8.52
N SER A 147 1.24 4.70 8.95
CA SER A 147 0.89 6.10 9.14
C SER A 147 1.69 6.73 10.29
N TYR A 148 1.86 6.04 11.41
CA TYR A 148 2.74 6.49 12.50
C TYR A 148 4.19 6.59 12.02
N GLY A 149 4.67 5.61 11.26
CA GLY A 149 5.99 5.65 10.64
C GLY A 149 6.19 6.90 9.77
N LEU A 150 5.17 7.28 8.96
CA LEU A 150 5.21 8.49 8.13
C LEU A 150 5.21 9.78 8.95
N ILE A 151 4.40 9.87 10.01
CA ILE A 151 4.34 11.04 10.90
C ILE A 151 5.69 11.25 11.60
N LEU A 152 6.29 10.18 12.11
CA LEU A 152 7.59 10.24 12.77
C LEU A 152 8.72 10.60 11.79
N HIS A 153 8.61 10.14 10.55
CA HIS A 153 9.64 10.35 9.52
C HIS A 153 9.83 11.82 9.13
N GLY A 154 8.79 12.65 9.17
CA GLY A 154 8.84 14.07 8.81
C GLY A 154 9.10 15.02 9.99
N SER A 155 9.03 14.55 11.23
CA SER A 155 8.97 15.42 12.42
C SER A 155 10.30 16.06 12.83
N GLY A 156 11.43 15.71 12.22
CA GLY A 156 12.76 16.26 12.57
C GLY A 156 13.21 15.98 14.01
N LYS A 157 12.36 15.38 14.84
CA LYS A 157 12.64 15.10 16.27
C LYS A 157 13.77 14.11 16.46
N GLU A 158 14.01 13.22 15.51
CA GLU A 158 15.18 12.33 15.54
C GLU A 158 16.50 13.10 15.49
N LYS A 159 16.58 14.13 14.64
CA LYS A 159 17.80 14.96 14.53
C LYS A 159 18.02 15.83 15.78
N VAL A 160 16.93 16.31 16.36
CA VAL A 160 16.99 17.13 17.58
C VAL A 160 17.36 16.25 18.77
N ALA A 161 16.76 15.10 18.96
CA ALA A 161 17.10 14.16 20.05
C ALA A 161 18.56 13.69 19.94
N PHE A 162 19.03 13.34 18.74
CA PHE A 162 20.42 12.92 18.51
C PHE A 162 21.42 14.07 18.78
N ARG A 163 21.07 15.31 18.42
CA ARG A 163 21.90 16.48 18.71
C ARG A 163 21.98 16.75 20.22
N TYR A 164 20.87 16.69 20.95
CA TYR A 164 20.86 16.84 22.42
C TYR A 164 21.68 15.77 23.15
N LEU A 165 21.67 14.53 22.65
CA LEU A 165 22.44 13.43 23.25
C LEU A 165 23.95 13.58 22.98
N THR A 166 24.34 14.07 21.80
CA THR A 166 25.76 14.29 21.44
C THR A 166 26.34 15.53 22.09
N GLU A 167 25.56 16.58 22.32
CA GLU A 167 26.03 17.79 22.99
C GLU A 167 26.13 17.64 24.52
N ARG A 168 25.36 16.71 25.12
CA ARG A 168 25.46 16.41 26.58
C ARG A 168 26.56 15.41 26.93
N GLY A 169 27.15 14.76 25.95
CA GLY A 169 28.25 13.80 26.13
C GLY A 169 29.67 14.43 25.99
N ARG A 170 29.75 15.75 25.84
CA ARG A 170 31.00 16.52 25.90
C ARG A 170 30.94 17.45 27.11
#